data_8b50bf95a4e25ec213407748d1fce1fa
#
_entry.id   8b50bf95a4e25ec213407748d1fce1fa
#
_cell.length_a   1.000
_cell.length_b   1.000
_cell.length_c   1.000
_cell.angle_alpha   90.00
_cell.angle_beta   90.00
_cell.angle_gamma   90.00
#
_symmetry.space_group_name_H-M   'P 1'
#
loop_
_entity.id
_entity.type
_entity.pdbx_description
1 polymer ?
#
loop_
_entity_poly.entity_id
_entity_poly.type
_entity_poly.pdbx_seq_one_letter_code
_entity_poly.pdbx_strand_id
1 'polypeptide(L)'
;MQPQIKQVSVLGHGGFRKLSYAEWGSAKAARTIVCVHGVSRTGRDFDRLAVALAEQDARVVAPDLPGRGSSEWLASASHYTDRAYTGAMAALIARLDVEQVDWIGTSLGGHIGMLLASQHGSPVARLVLNDFGARVSAAALRRIGGYLGRTWNFSTLAELEHHLRDALAPFGRLSEAEWRHLASHSAVPDGEGGFRFHYDPAIGARFAIPIWLDVVLWQVWDRIECPVLVLRGEDSDLLSADTVALMLKRGAAAKAGRVKAVELPGCGHAPALMDAVQIGVVRDFLFRGEANGRRRDRMRAVSTPEASCS
;
A
#
# COMPACT_ATOMS: atom_id res chain seq x y z
N MET A 1 -11.41 -16.94 1.59
CA MET A 1 -10.94 -16.77 3.00
C MET A 1 -11.40 -15.41 3.51
N GLN A 2 -12.03 -15.35 4.70
CA GLN A 2 -12.41 -14.06 5.32
C GLN A 2 -11.30 -13.59 6.26
N PRO A 3 -11.06 -12.28 6.36
CA PRO A 3 -10.04 -11.76 7.27
C PRO A 3 -10.48 -11.80 8.73
N GLN A 4 -9.50 -11.85 9.63
CA GLN A 4 -9.69 -11.50 11.02
C GLN A 4 -9.47 -10.00 11.20
N ILE A 5 -10.44 -9.30 11.77
CA ILE A 5 -10.30 -7.87 12.09
C ILE A 5 -9.68 -7.73 13.48
N LYS A 6 -8.56 -7.03 13.55
CA LYS A 6 -7.77 -6.82 14.76
C LYS A 6 -7.49 -5.35 14.99
N GLN A 7 -7.05 -5.01 16.19
CA GLN A 7 -6.71 -3.64 16.55
C GLN A 7 -5.39 -3.59 17.33
N VAL A 8 -4.69 -2.48 17.19
CA VAL A 8 -3.51 -2.14 17.98
C VAL A 8 -3.62 -0.69 18.46
N SER A 9 -3.19 -0.42 19.68
CA SER A 9 -3.07 0.95 20.18
C SER A 9 -1.76 1.55 19.72
N VAL A 10 -1.83 2.68 19.02
CA VAL A 10 -0.67 3.43 18.53
C VAL A 10 -0.60 4.78 19.24
N LEU A 11 0.59 5.19 19.64
CA LEU A 11 0.80 6.51 20.23
C LEU A 11 0.93 7.55 19.12
N GLY A 12 0.05 8.52 19.14
CA GLY A 12 0.05 9.67 18.24
C GLY A 12 0.00 10.99 19.00
N HIS A 13 -0.09 12.08 18.28
CA HIS A 13 -0.33 13.39 18.88
C HIS A 13 -1.68 13.39 19.62
N GLY A 14 -1.69 13.71 20.90
CA GLY A 14 -2.89 13.72 21.75
C GLY A 14 -3.22 12.36 22.38
N GLY A 15 -2.29 11.38 22.42
CA GLY A 15 -2.44 10.13 23.15
C GLY A 15 -2.57 8.89 22.27
N PHE A 16 -2.98 7.79 22.90
CA PHE A 16 -3.20 6.53 22.22
C PHE A 16 -4.46 6.55 21.37
N ARG A 17 -4.38 5.93 20.19
CA ARG A 17 -5.48 5.75 19.24
C ARG A 17 -5.52 4.31 18.75
N LYS A 18 -6.70 3.80 18.45
CA LYS A 18 -6.87 2.48 17.88
C LYS A 18 -6.61 2.52 16.38
N LEU A 19 -5.69 1.67 15.93
CA LEU A 19 -5.46 1.33 14.53
C LEU A 19 -6.08 -0.04 14.27
N SER A 20 -7.02 -0.11 13.34
CA SER A 20 -7.65 -1.35 12.90
C SER A 20 -6.88 -1.95 11.72
N TYR A 21 -6.86 -3.27 11.62
CA TYR A 21 -6.30 -3.97 10.47
C TYR A 21 -7.01 -5.29 10.21
N ALA A 22 -7.07 -5.66 8.94
CA ALA A 22 -7.53 -6.96 8.49
C ALA A 22 -6.32 -7.90 8.34
N GLU A 23 -6.44 -9.16 8.74
CA GLU A 23 -5.37 -10.15 8.68
C GLU A 23 -5.87 -11.45 8.04
N TRP A 24 -5.08 -11.98 7.08
CA TRP A 24 -5.28 -13.26 6.41
C TRP A 24 -4.07 -14.15 6.60
N GLY A 25 -4.29 -15.46 6.49
CA GLY A 25 -3.22 -16.45 6.64
C GLY A 25 -2.86 -16.73 8.09
N SER A 26 -1.79 -17.50 8.27
CA SER A 26 -1.32 -17.91 9.59
C SER A 26 -0.39 -16.85 10.20
N ALA A 27 -0.58 -16.52 11.48
CA ALA A 27 0.36 -15.67 12.22
C ALA A 27 1.77 -16.30 12.33
N LYS A 28 1.89 -17.62 12.09
CA LYS A 28 3.16 -18.35 12.09
C LYS A 28 3.77 -18.52 10.70
N ALA A 29 3.15 -17.95 9.65
CA ALA A 29 3.71 -18.01 8.31
C ALA A 29 5.12 -17.38 8.28
N ALA A 30 6.01 -17.97 7.50
CA ALA A 30 7.41 -17.51 7.40
C ALA A 30 7.56 -16.10 6.81
N ARG A 31 6.51 -15.60 6.17
CA ARG A 31 6.49 -14.28 5.51
C ARG A 31 5.31 -13.45 6.00
N THR A 32 5.58 -12.22 6.38
CA THR A 32 4.55 -11.23 6.70
C THR A 32 4.55 -10.13 5.65
N ILE A 33 3.38 -9.85 5.08
CA ILE A 33 3.17 -8.86 4.03
C ILE A 33 2.22 -7.79 4.58
N VAL A 34 2.62 -6.51 4.51
CA VAL A 34 1.81 -5.37 4.92
C VAL A 34 1.32 -4.64 3.69
N CYS A 35 0.00 -4.54 3.51
CA CYS A 35 -0.66 -3.88 2.37
C CYS A 35 -1.29 -2.56 2.83
N VAL A 36 -0.82 -1.43 2.31
CA VAL A 36 -1.26 -0.10 2.76
C VAL A 36 -1.92 0.69 1.63
N HIS A 37 -3.12 1.12 1.90
CA HIS A 37 -4.04 1.74 0.94
C HIS A 37 -3.73 3.21 0.61
N GLY A 38 -4.40 3.73 -0.43
CA GLY A 38 -4.36 5.13 -0.85
C GLY A 38 -5.08 6.08 0.11
N VAL A 39 -5.01 7.38 -0.20
CA VAL A 39 -5.38 8.47 0.72
C VAL A 39 -6.82 8.43 1.25
N SER A 40 -7.79 8.01 0.45
CA SER A 40 -9.23 7.96 0.80
C SER A 40 -9.79 6.54 0.89
N ARG A 41 -8.91 5.53 0.92
CA ARG A 41 -9.29 4.12 0.82
C ARG A 41 -9.16 3.42 2.17
N THR A 42 -9.41 2.11 2.20
CA THR A 42 -9.32 1.26 3.38
C THR A 42 -8.46 0.01 3.08
N GLY A 43 -8.04 -0.71 4.11
CA GLY A 43 -7.30 -1.96 3.97
C GLY A 43 -8.07 -3.04 3.20
N ARG A 44 -9.40 -2.92 3.12
CA ARG A 44 -10.27 -3.89 2.44
C ARG A 44 -10.18 -3.81 0.90
N ASP A 45 -9.50 -2.81 0.33
CA ASP A 45 -9.16 -2.78 -1.09
C ASP A 45 -8.24 -3.95 -1.49
N PHE A 46 -7.50 -4.48 -0.55
CA PHE A 46 -6.55 -5.58 -0.77
C PHE A 46 -7.12 -6.98 -0.57
N ASP A 47 -8.40 -7.15 -0.28
CA ASP A 47 -8.99 -8.47 0.05
C ASP A 47 -8.64 -9.56 -0.97
N ARG A 48 -8.77 -9.29 -2.27
CA ARG A 48 -8.45 -10.26 -3.32
C ARG A 48 -6.96 -10.59 -3.39
N LEU A 49 -6.13 -9.56 -3.37
CA LEU A 49 -4.68 -9.72 -3.34
C LEU A 49 -4.25 -10.49 -2.08
N ALA A 50 -4.80 -10.12 -0.92
CA ALA A 50 -4.47 -10.73 0.36
C ALA A 50 -4.80 -12.23 0.41
N VAL A 51 -5.96 -12.63 -0.13
CA VAL A 51 -6.32 -14.04 -0.25
C VAL A 51 -5.31 -14.78 -1.11
N ALA A 52 -4.99 -14.25 -2.30
CA ALA A 52 -4.06 -14.89 -3.24
C ALA A 52 -2.62 -15.00 -2.68
N LEU A 53 -2.19 -14.03 -1.88
CA LEU A 53 -0.88 -14.08 -1.22
C LEU A 53 -0.88 -15.01 0.00
N ALA A 54 -1.98 -15.07 0.76
CA ALA A 54 -2.12 -15.98 1.90
C ALA A 54 -2.12 -17.46 1.48
N GLU A 55 -2.62 -17.77 0.28
CA GLU A 55 -2.52 -19.11 -0.34
C GLU A 55 -1.08 -19.54 -0.64
N GLN A 56 -0.11 -18.61 -0.62
CA GLN A 56 1.32 -18.88 -0.75
C GLN A 56 2.03 -19.01 0.61
N ASP A 57 1.30 -19.39 1.67
CA ASP A 57 1.82 -19.50 3.04
C ASP A 57 2.41 -18.17 3.57
N ALA A 58 1.69 -17.07 3.33
CA ALA A 58 2.03 -15.77 3.88
C ALA A 58 0.96 -15.30 4.90
N ARG A 59 1.40 -14.54 5.89
CA ARG A 59 0.55 -13.69 6.72
C ARG A 59 0.39 -12.36 6.03
N VAL A 60 -0.83 -11.96 5.68
CA VAL A 60 -1.10 -10.69 5.04
C VAL A 60 -1.87 -9.79 5.99
N VAL A 61 -1.41 -8.56 6.13
CA VAL A 61 -1.95 -7.57 7.07
C VAL A 61 -2.27 -6.30 6.30
N ALA A 62 -3.51 -5.86 6.32
CA ALA A 62 -3.95 -4.63 5.67
C ALA A 62 -4.56 -3.68 6.70
N PRO A 63 -3.78 -2.69 7.20
CA PRO A 63 -4.29 -1.70 8.13
C PRO A 63 -5.18 -0.69 7.44
N ASP A 64 -6.14 -0.17 8.20
CA ASP A 64 -6.76 1.11 7.91
C ASP A 64 -5.86 2.21 8.48
N LEU A 65 -5.37 3.11 7.65
CA LEU A 65 -4.57 4.25 8.13
C LEU A 65 -5.38 5.12 9.10
N PRO A 66 -4.74 5.84 10.04
CA PRO A 66 -5.45 6.75 10.95
C PRO A 66 -6.42 7.65 10.20
N GLY A 67 -7.67 7.69 10.65
CA GLY A 67 -8.75 8.47 10.02
C GLY A 67 -9.44 7.79 8.84
N ARG A 68 -9.20 6.51 8.58
CA ARG A 68 -9.87 5.72 7.53
C ARG A 68 -10.40 4.42 8.11
N GLY A 69 -11.40 3.89 7.43
CA GLY A 69 -11.99 2.61 7.81
C GLY A 69 -12.36 2.57 9.29
N SER A 70 -12.01 1.50 9.95
CA SER A 70 -12.28 1.28 11.37
C SER A 70 -11.21 1.81 12.32
N SER A 71 -10.20 2.53 11.80
CA SER A 71 -9.22 3.23 12.63
C SER A 71 -9.76 4.56 13.15
N GLU A 72 -9.36 4.93 14.37
CA GLU A 72 -9.81 6.19 14.97
C GLU A 72 -9.34 7.42 14.18
N TRP A 73 -10.18 8.43 14.17
CA TRP A 73 -9.87 9.74 13.61
C TRP A 73 -8.91 10.50 14.52
N LEU A 74 -8.04 11.31 13.91
CA LEU A 74 -7.13 12.15 14.68
C LEU A 74 -7.87 13.42 15.15
N ALA A 75 -7.40 13.99 16.26
CA ALA A 75 -8.08 15.12 16.89
C ALA A 75 -8.02 16.42 16.07
N SER A 76 -7.13 16.52 15.09
CA SER A 76 -6.95 17.71 14.24
C SER A 76 -6.43 17.33 12.87
N ALA A 77 -6.83 18.10 11.85
CA ALA A 77 -6.30 17.99 10.49
C ALA A 77 -4.77 18.07 10.42
N SER A 78 -4.15 18.89 11.28
CA SER A 78 -2.69 19.05 11.35
C SER A 78 -1.95 17.81 11.86
N HIS A 79 -2.65 16.86 12.46
CA HIS A 79 -2.05 15.61 12.95
C HIS A 79 -1.88 14.54 11.86
N TYR A 80 -2.56 14.64 10.72
CA TYR A 80 -2.40 13.74 9.57
C TYR A 80 -1.08 14.01 8.83
N THR A 81 0.03 13.63 9.45
CA THR A 81 1.40 13.88 8.96
C THR A 81 2.11 12.59 8.58
N ASP A 82 3.17 12.69 7.79
CA ASP A 82 4.03 11.55 7.45
C ASP A 82 4.57 10.86 8.72
N ARG A 83 4.95 11.65 9.74
CA ARG A 83 5.40 11.14 11.05
C ARG A 83 4.31 10.33 11.76
N ALA A 84 3.06 10.79 11.72
CA ALA A 84 1.95 10.07 12.33
C ALA A 84 1.69 8.74 11.63
N TYR A 85 1.71 8.74 10.28
CA TYR A 85 1.52 7.52 9.50
C TYR A 85 2.68 6.53 9.67
N THR A 86 3.92 6.97 9.53
CA THR A 86 5.08 6.10 9.70
C THR A 86 5.19 5.56 11.12
N GLY A 87 4.90 6.39 12.14
CA GLY A 87 4.85 5.97 13.54
C GLY A 87 3.77 4.91 13.82
N ALA A 88 2.57 5.09 13.26
CA ALA A 88 1.49 4.11 13.38
C ALA A 88 1.87 2.77 12.71
N MET A 89 2.51 2.82 11.53
CA MET A 89 2.96 1.61 10.85
C MET A 89 4.12 0.92 11.57
N ALA A 90 5.06 1.67 12.13
CA ALA A 90 6.14 1.11 12.95
C ALA A 90 5.58 0.39 14.20
N ALA A 91 4.59 0.98 14.88
CA ALA A 91 3.92 0.35 16.00
C ALA A 91 3.15 -0.93 15.58
N LEU A 92 2.51 -0.91 14.40
CA LEU A 92 1.86 -2.10 13.86
C LEU A 92 2.90 -3.20 13.60
N ILE A 93 4.01 -2.91 12.91
CA ILE A 93 5.06 -3.89 12.60
C ILE A 93 5.61 -4.50 13.90
N ALA A 94 5.90 -3.68 14.90
CA ALA A 94 6.34 -4.16 16.22
C ALA A 94 5.29 -5.08 16.87
N ARG A 95 3.99 -4.79 16.72
CA ARG A 95 2.90 -5.63 17.26
C ARG A 95 2.77 -6.97 16.52
N LEU A 96 3.20 -7.05 15.26
CA LEU A 96 3.16 -8.28 14.49
C LEU A 96 4.22 -9.29 14.94
N ASP A 97 5.17 -8.87 15.76
CA ASP A 97 6.26 -9.68 16.32
C ASP A 97 7.09 -10.36 15.21
N VAL A 98 7.54 -9.55 14.25
CA VAL A 98 8.38 -9.98 13.13
C VAL A 98 9.52 -8.98 12.92
N GLU A 99 10.69 -9.48 12.54
CA GLU A 99 11.86 -8.64 12.25
C GLU A 99 11.73 -7.89 10.93
N GLN A 100 11.09 -8.51 9.94
CA GLN A 100 10.97 -7.98 8.59
C GLN A 100 9.58 -8.20 8.02
N VAL A 101 9.19 -7.28 7.15
CA VAL A 101 7.94 -7.35 6.39
C VAL A 101 8.19 -7.07 4.92
N ASP A 102 7.43 -7.69 4.04
CA ASP A 102 7.27 -7.20 2.67
C ASP A 102 6.17 -6.14 2.67
N TRP A 103 6.38 -5.05 1.95
CA TRP A 103 5.46 -3.92 1.92
C TRP A 103 4.84 -3.76 0.54
N ILE A 104 3.53 -3.64 0.48
CA ILE A 104 2.77 -3.26 -0.71
C ILE A 104 2.03 -1.97 -0.40
N GLY A 105 2.36 -0.90 -1.11
CA GLY A 105 1.73 0.40 -0.87
C GLY A 105 1.13 1.00 -2.13
N THR A 106 -0.16 1.34 -2.07
CA THR A 106 -0.84 2.08 -3.13
C THR A 106 -0.80 3.58 -2.82
N SER A 107 -0.31 4.40 -3.77
CA SER A 107 -0.35 5.87 -3.62
C SER A 107 0.25 6.33 -2.28
N LEU A 108 -0.54 6.90 -1.35
CA LEU A 108 -0.10 7.26 0.00
C LEU A 108 0.57 6.08 0.74
N GLY A 109 0.05 4.85 0.59
CA GLY A 109 0.69 3.66 1.16
C GLY A 109 2.08 3.40 0.57
N GLY A 110 2.29 3.72 -0.71
CA GLY A 110 3.60 3.71 -1.36
C GLY A 110 4.53 4.78 -0.81
N HIS A 111 4.03 6.00 -0.60
CA HIS A 111 4.78 7.09 0.05
C HIS A 111 5.29 6.67 1.44
N ILE A 112 4.40 6.15 2.28
CA ILE A 112 4.75 5.66 3.63
C ILE A 112 5.79 4.53 3.54
N GLY A 113 5.62 3.60 2.61
CA GLY A 113 6.56 2.51 2.37
C GLY A 113 7.96 3.01 1.97
N MET A 114 8.05 4.00 1.09
CA MET A 114 9.31 4.65 0.72
C MET A 114 9.98 5.31 1.93
N LEU A 115 9.21 6.05 2.74
CA LEU A 115 9.74 6.69 3.95
C LEU A 115 10.30 5.66 4.94
N LEU A 116 9.61 4.55 5.17
CA LEU A 116 10.09 3.48 6.05
C LEU A 116 11.29 2.75 5.45
N ALA A 117 11.23 2.37 4.17
CA ALA A 117 12.31 1.63 3.50
C ALA A 117 13.61 2.44 3.37
N SER A 118 13.53 3.78 3.43
CA SER A 118 14.71 4.67 3.36
C SER A 118 15.42 4.88 4.71
N GLN A 119 14.88 4.36 5.81
CA GLN A 119 15.49 4.49 7.13
C GLN A 119 16.62 3.48 7.32
N HIS A 120 17.64 3.84 8.04
CA HIS A 120 18.66 2.90 8.48
C HIS A 120 18.04 1.83 9.38
N GLY A 121 18.38 0.55 9.15
CA GLY A 121 17.79 -0.56 9.90
C GLY A 121 16.30 -0.79 9.59
N SER A 122 15.82 -0.41 8.40
CA SER A 122 14.43 -0.60 7.99
C SER A 122 13.98 -2.06 8.07
N PRO A 123 12.79 -2.32 8.62
CA PRO A 123 12.19 -3.65 8.61
C PRO A 123 11.60 -4.04 7.25
N VAL A 124 11.63 -3.17 6.24
CA VAL A 124 11.07 -3.44 4.90
C VAL A 124 12.04 -4.30 4.09
N ALA A 125 11.73 -5.59 3.94
CA ALA A 125 12.55 -6.56 3.19
C ALA A 125 12.37 -6.44 1.68
N ARG A 126 11.15 -6.14 1.21
CA ARG A 126 10.80 -5.87 -0.20
C ARG A 126 9.73 -4.79 -0.25
N LEU A 127 9.79 -3.96 -1.27
CA LEU A 127 8.85 -2.84 -1.44
C LEU A 127 8.13 -2.96 -2.79
N VAL A 128 6.81 -3.00 -2.77
CA VAL A 128 5.96 -2.85 -3.96
C VAL A 128 5.30 -1.47 -3.91
N LEU A 129 5.59 -0.65 -4.90
CA LEU A 129 5.01 0.68 -5.10
C LEU A 129 3.92 0.57 -6.17
N ASN A 130 2.67 0.61 -5.75
CA ASN A 130 1.54 0.65 -6.67
C ASN A 130 1.20 2.10 -7.01
N ASP A 131 1.66 2.50 -8.16
CA ASP A 131 1.49 3.82 -8.79
C ASP A 131 1.94 4.98 -7.89
N PHE A 132 3.14 4.87 -7.36
CA PHE A 132 3.83 5.90 -6.60
C PHE A 132 5.34 5.86 -6.85
N GLY A 133 6.00 7.01 -6.74
CA GLY A 133 7.44 7.07 -7.02
C GLY A 133 8.14 8.32 -6.49
N ALA A 134 9.38 8.51 -6.94
CA ALA A 134 10.29 9.54 -6.45
C ALA A 134 9.93 10.97 -6.90
N ARG A 135 8.98 11.14 -7.82
CA ARG A 135 8.40 12.42 -8.21
C ARG A 135 6.91 12.24 -8.44
N VAL A 136 6.12 13.11 -7.84
CA VAL A 136 4.66 13.07 -7.86
C VAL A 136 4.13 14.36 -8.49
N SER A 137 3.28 14.23 -9.48
CA SER A 137 2.72 15.34 -10.25
C SER A 137 1.88 16.27 -9.38
N ALA A 138 2.18 17.59 -9.43
CA ALA A 138 1.36 18.62 -8.80
C ALA A 138 -0.05 18.67 -9.38
N ALA A 139 -0.20 18.41 -10.69
CA ALA A 139 -1.51 18.39 -11.36
C ALA A 139 -2.39 17.25 -10.79
N ALA A 140 -1.82 16.05 -10.64
CA ALA A 140 -2.52 14.92 -10.04
C ALA A 140 -2.90 15.20 -8.57
N LEU A 141 -1.98 15.80 -7.78
CA LEU A 141 -2.27 16.17 -6.40
C LEU A 141 -3.40 17.20 -6.30
N ARG A 142 -3.46 18.19 -7.21
CA ARG A 142 -4.60 19.14 -7.27
C ARG A 142 -5.91 18.45 -7.63
N ARG A 143 -5.90 17.51 -8.58
CA ARG A 143 -7.08 16.71 -8.92
C ARG A 143 -7.58 15.92 -7.71
N ILE A 144 -6.68 15.24 -7.00
CA ILE A 144 -7.00 14.50 -5.77
C ILE A 144 -7.56 15.46 -4.71
N GLY A 145 -6.93 16.62 -4.49
CA GLY A 145 -7.40 17.64 -3.56
C GLY A 145 -8.78 18.19 -3.91
N GLY A 146 -9.19 18.14 -5.17
CA GLY A 146 -10.50 18.61 -5.62
C GLY A 146 -11.69 17.82 -5.07
N TYR A 147 -11.48 16.56 -4.67
CA TYR A 147 -12.54 15.73 -4.06
C TYR A 147 -12.29 15.37 -2.59
N LEU A 148 -11.03 15.40 -2.13
CA LEU A 148 -10.72 15.19 -0.71
C LEU A 148 -11.19 16.37 0.14
N GLY A 149 -11.66 16.08 1.35
CA GLY A 149 -12.13 17.08 2.28
C GLY A 149 -13.58 17.53 2.05
N ARG A 150 -14.21 17.05 0.98
CA ARG A 150 -15.66 17.24 0.80
C ARG A 150 -16.43 16.23 1.63
N THR A 151 -17.49 16.67 2.27
CA THR A 151 -18.47 15.78 2.88
C THR A 151 -19.42 15.31 1.79
N TRP A 152 -19.45 14.01 1.57
CA TRP A 152 -20.35 13.37 0.64
C TRP A 152 -21.39 12.57 1.41
N ASN A 153 -22.66 12.85 1.18
CA ASN A 153 -23.80 12.13 1.74
C ASN A 153 -24.55 11.48 0.58
N PHE A 154 -24.93 10.23 0.75
CA PHE A 154 -25.63 9.42 -0.25
C PHE A 154 -26.86 8.79 0.38
N SER A 155 -27.99 8.85 -0.31
CA SER A 155 -29.23 8.25 0.19
C SER A 155 -29.18 6.72 0.19
N THR A 156 -28.39 6.13 -0.70
CA THR A 156 -28.25 4.68 -0.83
C THR A 156 -26.81 4.25 -1.08
N LEU A 157 -26.49 2.99 -0.78
CA LEU A 157 -25.21 2.38 -1.14
C LEU A 157 -24.97 2.34 -2.66
N ALA A 158 -26.04 2.19 -3.45
CA ALA A 158 -25.96 2.21 -4.90
C ALA A 158 -25.56 3.58 -5.46
N GLU A 159 -26.03 4.67 -4.85
CA GLU A 159 -25.61 6.03 -5.20
C GLU A 159 -24.12 6.25 -4.87
N LEU A 160 -23.66 5.78 -3.71
CA LEU A 160 -22.24 5.81 -3.34
C LEU A 160 -21.40 4.98 -4.30
N GLU A 161 -21.86 3.79 -4.68
CA GLU A 161 -21.17 2.94 -5.68
C GLU A 161 -21.05 3.64 -7.02
N HIS A 162 -22.12 4.29 -7.50
CA HIS A 162 -22.10 5.04 -8.76
C HIS A 162 -21.03 6.14 -8.70
N HIS A 163 -21.01 6.91 -7.62
CA HIS A 163 -19.98 7.95 -7.41
C HIS A 163 -18.56 7.37 -7.37
N LEU A 164 -18.38 6.20 -6.74
CA LEU A 164 -17.07 5.54 -6.72
C LEU A 164 -16.63 5.09 -8.11
N ARG A 165 -17.54 4.61 -8.96
CA ARG A 165 -17.21 4.21 -10.34
C ARG A 165 -16.63 5.37 -11.14
N ASP A 166 -17.17 6.58 -10.95
CA ASP A 166 -16.65 7.79 -11.59
C ASP A 166 -15.30 8.21 -11.00
N ALA A 167 -15.21 8.27 -9.67
CA ALA A 167 -14.02 8.73 -8.97
C ALA A 167 -12.82 7.76 -9.11
N LEU A 168 -13.09 6.45 -9.18
CA LEU A 168 -12.11 5.38 -9.31
C LEU A 168 -12.07 4.76 -10.72
N ALA A 169 -12.63 5.41 -11.74
CA ALA A 169 -12.50 4.97 -13.13
C ALA A 169 -11.04 4.61 -13.52
N PRO A 170 -10.02 5.35 -13.04
CA PRO A 170 -8.63 4.98 -13.31
C PRO A 170 -8.14 3.66 -12.70
N PHE A 171 -8.90 3.01 -11.81
CA PHE A 171 -8.53 1.70 -11.26
C PHE A 171 -8.47 0.59 -12.31
N GLY A 172 -9.03 0.83 -13.49
CA GLY A 172 -9.12 -0.12 -14.59
C GLY A 172 -10.48 -0.82 -14.63
N ARG A 173 -10.52 -1.93 -15.34
CA ARG A 173 -11.78 -2.68 -15.51
C ARG A 173 -12.06 -3.53 -14.28
N LEU A 174 -13.16 -3.22 -13.59
CA LEU A 174 -13.65 -3.99 -12.45
C LEU A 174 -15.01 -4.60 -12.77
N SER A 175 -15.23 -5.81 -12.26
CA SER A 175 -16.54 -6.49 -12.32
C SER A 175 -17.55 -5.84 -11.37
N GLU A 176 -18.84 -6.13 -11.58
CA GLU A 176 -19.91 -5.67 -10.70
C GLU A 176 -19.71 -6.11 -9.24
N ALA A 177 -19.12 -7.30 -9.03
CA ALA A 177 -18.84 -7.81 -7.69
C ALA A 177 -17.71 -7.03 -7.01
N GLU A 178 -16.70 -6.58 -7.78
CA GLU A 178 -15.59 -5.76 -7.29
C GLU A 178 -16.06 -4.34 -6.95
N TRP A 179 -16.90 -3.74 -7.78
CA TRP A 179 -17.49 -2.45 -7.49
C TRP A 179 -18.34 -2.48 -6.21
N ARG A 180 -19.20 -3.49 -6.06
CA ARG A 180 -19.98 -3.67 -4.82
C ARG A 180 -19.09 -3.90 -3.60
N HIS A 181 -17.99 -4.64 -3.75
CA HIS A 181 -17.02 -4.83 -2.68
C HIS A 181 -16.38 -3.51 -2.26
N LEU A 182 -15.90 -2.71 -3.22
CA LEU A 182 -15.31 -1.39 -2.94
C LEU A 182 -16.32 -0.45 -2.28
N ALA A 183 -17.56 -0.42 -2.76
CA ALA A 183 -18.62 0.43 -2.21
C ALA A 183 -18.95 0.04 -0.77
N SER A 184 -19.17 -1.25 -0.51
CA SER A 184 -19.53 -1.74 0.83
C SER A 184 -18.47 -1.46 1.90
N HIS A 185 -17.17 -1.44 1.51
CA HIS A 185 -16.06 -1.16 2.42
C HIS A 185 -15.63 0.33 2.43
N SER A 186 -16.22 1.14 1.55
CA SER A 186 -16.01 2.60 1.54
C SER A 186 -17.10 3.36 2.27
N ALA A 187 -18.24 2.72 2.54
CA ALA A 187 -19.44 3.33 3.10
C ALA A 187 -19.56 3.07 4.60
N VAL A 188 -20.03 4.07 5.32
CA VAL A 188 -20.57 3.92 6.67
C VAL A 188 -21.92 4.65 6.76
N PRO A 189 -22.86 4.20 7.61
CA PRO A 189 -24.08 4.95 7.89
C PRO A 189 -23.73 6.37 8.37
N ASP A 190 -24.49 7.36 7.89
CA ASP A 190 -24.32 8.77 8.30
C ASP A 190 -25.04 9.13 9.61
N GLY A 191 -25.92 8.24 10.07
CA GLY A 191 -26.77 8.44 11.26
C GLY A 191 -28.15 9.06 10.94
N GLU A 192 -28.40 9.46 9.70
CA GLU A 192 -29.63 10.09 9.22
C GLU A 192 -30.41 9.21 8.23
N GLY A 193 -29.99 7.95 8.09
CA GLY A 193 -30.62 6.96 7.20
C GLY A 193 -29.92 6.81 5.85
N GLY A 194 -28.84 7.53 5.62
CA GLY A 194 -27.99 7.46 4.43
C GLY A 194 -26.60 6.92 4.71
N PHE A 195 -25.70 7.20 3.80
CA PHE A 195 -24.29 6.75 3.84
C PHE A 195 -23.33 7.90 3.57
N ARG A 196 -22.13 7.81 4.14
CA ARG A 196 -20.99 8.66 3.85
C ARG A 196 -19.73 7.83 3.66
N PHE A 197 -18.68 8.45 3.13
CA PHE A 197 -17.39 7.76 3.04
C PHE A 197 -16.77 7.47 4.40
N HIS A 198 -16.06 6.35 4.45
CA HIS A 198 -15.39 5.83 5.63
C HIS A 198 -14.01 6.47 5.87
N TYR A 199 -13.90 7.78 5.67
CA TYR A 199 -12.68 8.53 6.00
C TYR A 199 -13.02 9.90 6.59
N ASP A 200 -12.08 10.45 7.39
CA ASP A 200 -12.19 11.78 7.98
C ASP A 200 -11.98 12.86 6.90
N PRO A 201 -12.97 13.74 6.64
CA PRO A 201 -12.81 14.84 5.69
C PRO A 201 -11.65 15.78 6.03
N ALA A 202 -11.23 15.87 7.30
CA ALA A 202 -10.09 16.67 7.74
C ALA A 202 -8.76 16.31 7.07
N ILE A 203 -8.65 15.09 6.50
CA ILE A 203 -7.51 14.65 5.69
C ILE A 203 -7.31 15.55 4.47
N GLY A 204 -8.39 16.08 3.91
CA GLY A 204 -8.37 17.00 2.77
C GLY A 204 -7.69 18.33 3.04
N ALA A 205 -7.54 18.75 4.29
CA ALA A 205 -6.95 20.04 4.64
C ALA A 205 -5.51 20.21 4.11
N ARG A 206 -4.74 19.12 3.98
CA ARG A 206 -3.39 19.16 3.38
C ARG A 206 -3.40 19.56 1.90
N PHE A 207 -4.51 19.37 1.22
CA PHE A 207 -4.70 19.68 -0.20
C PHE A 207 -5.41 21.02 -0.42
N ALA A 208 -5.86 21.68 0.65
CA ALA A 208 -6.49 23.00 0.57
C ALA A 208 -5.46 24.12 0.26
N ILE A 209 -4.17 23.86 0.52
CA ILE A 209 -3.08 24.78 0.17
C ILE A 209 -2.75 24.60 -1.32
N PRO A 210 -2.60 25.68 -2.10
CA PRO A 210 -2.26 25.56 -3.51
C PRO A 210 -0.96 24.79 -3.75
N ILE A 211 -1.04 23.71 -4.54
CA ILE A 211 0.09 22.86 -4.89
C ILE A 211 0.59 23.29 -6.28
N TRP A 212 1.70 24.04 -6.32
CA TRP A 212 2.26 24.60 -7.56
C TRP A 212 3.33 23.73 -8.18
N LEU A 213 4.09 23.00 -7.35
CA LEU A 213 5.25 22.22 -7.76
C LEU A 213 5.06 20.74 -7.47
N ASP A 214 5.67 19.91 -8.29
CA ASP A 214 5.73 18.48 -8.05
C ASP A 214 6.41 18.18 -6.73
N VAL A 215 5.95 17.15 -6.04
CA VAL A 215 6.62 16.63 -4.84
C VAL A 215 7.80 15.78 -5.29
N VAL A 216 9.00 16.14 -4.79
CA VAL A 216 10.26 15.50 -5.17
C VAL A 216 10.83 14.73 -3.98
N LEU A 217 10.95 13.41 -4.14
CA LEU A 217 11.34 12.45 -3.11
C LEU A 217 12.64 11.70 -3.45
N TRP A 218 13.47 12.26 -4.33
CA TRP A 218 14.71 11.59 -4.75
C TRP A 218 15.65 11.28 -3.59
N GLN A 219 15.72 12.14 -2.57
CA GLN A 219 16.55 11.89 -1.39
C GLN A 219 16.07 10.69 -0.56
N VAL A 220 14.76 10.42 -0.56
CA VAL A 220 14.16 9.24 0.04
C VAL A 220 14.47 8.01 -0.81
N TRP A 221 14.20 8.10 -2.13
CA TRP A 221 14.44 7.03 -3.09
C TRP A 221 15.89 6.54 -3.10
N ASP A 222 16.84 7.47 -3.11
CA ASP A 222 18.27 7.16 -3.21
C ASP A 222 18.80 6.30 -2.06
N ARG A 223 18.12 6.31 -0.91
CA ARG A 223 18.49 5.56 0.30
C ARG A 223 17.82 4.20 0.42
N ILE A 224 16.86 3.87 -0.46
CA ILE A 224 16.20 2.57 -0.43
C ILE A 224 17.17 1.50 -0.95
N GLU A 225 17.41 0.47 -0.14
CA GLU A 225 18.35 -0.61 -0.45
C GLU A 225 17.67 -1.93 -0.75
N CYS A 226 16.47 -2.15 -0.24
CA CYS A 226 15.72 -3.39 -0.48
C CYS A 226 15.28 -3.53 -1.95
N PRO A 227 14.96 -4.76 -2.41
CA PRO A 227 14.33 -4.97 -3.72
C PRO A 227 13.02 -4.20 -3.85
N VAL A 228 12.83 -3.53 -5.00
CA VAL A 228 11.65 -2.72 -5.30
C VAL A 228 10.97 -3.19 -6.58
N LEU A 229 9.64 -3.29 -6.54
CA LEU A 229 8.79 -3.39 -7.71
C LEU A 229 7.97 -2.10 -7.82
N VAL A 230 8.11 -1.40 -8.95
CA VAL A 230 7.28 -0.25 -9.29
C VAL A 230 6.22 -0.70 -10.27
N LEU A 231 4.95 -0.60 -9.89
CA LEU A 231 3.81 -0.77 -10.78
C LEU A 231 3.34 0.60 -11.21
N ARG A 232 3.15 0.81 -12.50
CA ARG A 232 2.63 2.05 -13.07
C ARG A 232 1.39 1.72 -13.89
N GLY A 233 0.29 2.44 -13.67
CA GLY A 233 -0.81 2.42 -14.63
C GLY A 233 -0.39 3.12 -15.93
N GLU A 234 -0.71 2.52 -17.09
CA GLU A 234 -0.39 3.07 -18.41
C GLU A 234 -0.82 4.55 -18.55
N ASP A 235 -2.03 4.87 -18.03
CA ASP A 235 -2.64 6.19 -18.06
C ASP A 235 -2.42 7.00 -16.78
N SER A 236 -1.43 6.64 -15.95
CA SER A 236 -1.19 7.35 -14.69
C SER A 236 -0.80 8.81 -14.91
N ASP A 237 -1.57 9.71 -14.30
CA ASP A 237 -1.29 11.15 -14.23
C ASP A 237 -0.43 11.53 -13.02
N LEU A 238 -0.23 10.58 -12.07
CA LEU A 238 0.53 10.81 -10.85
C LEU A 238 1.99 10.39 -10.99
N LEU A 239 2.25 9.20 -11.55
CA LEU A 239 3.57 8.63 -11.77
C LEU A 239 3.89 8.59 -13.27
N SER A 240 4.77 9.48 -13.76
CA SER A 240 5.16 9.50 -15.15
C SER A 240 6.12 8.38 -15.54
N ALA A 241 6.08 7.94 -16.80
CA ALA A 241 7.02 6.97 -17.35
C ALA A 241 8.49 7.44 -17.23
N ASP A 242 8.75 8.73 -17.41
CA ASP A 242 10.09 9.34 -17.25
C ASP A 242 10.58 9.20 -15.78
N THR A 243 9.70 9.41 -14.81
CA THR A 243 10.05 9.20 -13.40
C THR A 243 10.44 7.73 -13.15
N VAL A 244 9.67 6.78 -13.68
CA VAL A 244 10.01 5.34 -13.57
C VAL A 244 11.33 5.03 -14.24
N ALA A 245 11.58 5.56 -15.44
CA ALA A 245 12.85 5.37 -16.15
C ALA A 245 14.07 5.89 -15.36
N LEU A 246 13.91 7.00 -14.62
CA LEU A 246 14.93 7.51 -13.70
C LEU A 246 15.08 6.64 -12.45
N MET A 247 13.98 6.17 -11.87
CA MET A 247 13.99 5.28 -10.70
C MET A 247 14.73 3.96 -10.98
N LEU A 248 14.64 3.43 -12.19
CA LEU A 248 15.38 2.24 -12.62
C LEU A 248 16.91 2.42 -12.70
N LYS A 249 17.38 3.67 -12.75
CA LYS A 249 18.81 4.00 -12.93
C LYS A 249 19.44 4.64 -11.69
N ARG A 250 18.62 5.20 -10.79
CA ARG A 250 19.07 6.03 -9.69
C ARG A 250 18.75 5.41 -8.33
N GLY A 251 19.64 5.64 -7.36
CA GLY A 251 19.49 5.18 -5.97
C GLY A 251 20.22 3.87 -5.70
N ALA A 252 20.33 3.51 -4.42
CA ALA A 252 21.10 2.35 -3.97
C ALA A 252 20.54 1.03 -4.52
N ALA A 253 19.22 0.82 -4.43
CA ALA A 253 18.57 -0.39 -4.94
C ALA A 253 18.73 -0.54 -6.46
N ALA A 254 18.61 0.55 -7.23
CA ALA A 254 18.74 0.53 -8.69
C ALA A 254 20.17 0.21 -9.11
N LYS A 255 21.18 0.82 -8.49
CA LYS A 255 22.60 0.53 -8.73
C LYS A 255 22.96 -0.92 -8.42
N ALA A 256 22.26 -1.55 -7.46
CA ALA A 256 22.40 -2.96 -7.12
C ALA A 256 21.56 -3.90 -8.02
N GLY A 257 20.87 -3.39 -9.05
CA GLY A 257 20.03 -4.19 -9.95
C GLY A 257 18.77 -4.75 -9.27
N ARG A 258 18.29 -4.12 -8.18
CA ARG A 258 17.19 -4.61 -7.37
C ARG A 258 15.85 -3.93 -7.65
N VAL A 259 15.77 -3.03 -8.63
CA VAL A 259 14.54 -2.35 -9.02
C VAL A 259 13.98 -2.97 -10.29
N LYS A 260 12.71 -3.30 -10.26
CA LYS A 260 11.91 -3.72 -11.41
C LYS A 260 10.74 -2.77 -11.59
N ALA A 261 10.31 -2.56 -12.82
CA ALA A 261 9.11 -1.80 -13.14
C ALA A 261 8.21 -2.59 -14.08
N VAL A 262 6.91 -2.47 -13.90
CA VAL A 262 5.89 -3.07 -14.77
C VAL A 262 4.84 -2.00 -15.04
N GLU A 263 4.55 -1.77 -16.31
CA GLU A 263 3.42 -0.94 -16.73
C GLU A 263 2.19 -1.82 -16.91
N LEU A 264 1.08 -1.40 -16.34
CA LEU A 264 -0.19 -2.12 -16.32
C LEU A 264 -1.16 -1.43 -17.29
N PRO A 265 -1.60 -2.12 -18.35
CA PRO A 265 -2.44 -1.52 -19.38
C PRO A 265 -3.85 -1.25 -18.90
N GLY A 266 -4.49 -0.23 -19.50
CA GLY A 266 -5.90 0.10 -19.32
C GLY A 266 -6.27 0.58 -17.92
N CYS A 267 -5.32 1.10 -17.17
CA CYS A 267 -5.55 1.74 -15.88
C CYS A 267 -4.64 2.96 -15.68
N GLY A 268 -5.10 3.88 -14.84
CA GLY A 268 -4.37 5.08 -14.42
C GLY A 268 -3.98 5.02 -12.94
N HIS A 269 -4.19 6.13 -12.21
CA HIS A 269 -3.87 6.20 -10.79
C HIS A 269 -5.09 5.78 -9.92
N ALA A 270 -4.98 4.63 -9.28
CA ALA A 270 -3.95 3.61 -9.28
C ALA A 270 -4.55 2.26 -9.70
N PRO A 271 -3.74 1.31 -10.25
CA PRO A 271 -4.21 -0.06 -10.50
C PRO A 271 -4.87 -0.68 -9.27
N ALA A 272 -6.01 -1.35 -9.44
CA ALA A 272 -6.80 -1.88 -8.33
C ALA A 272 -6.16 -3.07 -7.62
N LEU A 273 -5.23 -3.78 -8.28
CA LEU A 273 -4.62 -5.05 -7.82
C LEU A 273 -5.67 -6.14 -7.54
N MET A 274 -6.75 -6.17 -8.31
CA MET A 274 -7.86 -7.11 -8.13
C MET A 274 -7.91 -8.20 -9.21
N ASP A 275 -7.37 -7.95 -10.40
CA ASP A 275 -7.33 -8.95 -11.45
C ASP A 275 -6.16 -9.93 -11.32
N ALA A 276 -6.28 -11.09 -11.97
CA ALA A 276 -5.30 -12.18 -11.86
C ALA A 276 -3.90 -11.81 -12.41
N VAL A 277 -3.82 -10.92 -13.40
CA VAL A 277 -2.55 -10.49 -14.01
C VAL A 277 -1.82 -9.57 -13.04
N GLN A 278 -2.49 -8.56 -12.51
CA GLN A 278 -1.94 -7.62 -11.53
C GLN A 278 -1.48 -8.36 -10.26
N ILE A 279 -2.33 -9.25 -9.72
CA ILE A 279 -2.01 -10.11 -8.57
C ILE A 279 -0.80 -11.01 -8.90
N GLY A 280 -0.76 -11.59 -10.09
CA GLY A 280 0.34 -12.44 -10.55
C GLY A 280 1.69 -11.73 -10.54
N VAL A 281 1.75 -10.48 -11.03
CA VAL A 281 2.96 -9.66 -11.04
C VAL A 281 3.49 -9.43 -9.62
N VAL A 282 2.62 -9.05 -8.68
CA VAL A 282 2.99 -8.84 -7.27
C VAL A 282 3.46 -10.14 -6.62
N ARG A 283 2.70 -11.23 -6.78
CA ARG A 283 3.04 -12.55 -6.24
C ARG A 283 4.40 -13.03 -6.76
N ASP A 284 4.63 -12.93 -8.06
CA ASP A 284 5.88 -13.38 -8.68
C ASP A 284 7.09 -12.60 -8.18
N PHE A 285 6.96 -11.31 -7.95
CA PHE A 285 8.01 -10.49 -7.35
C PHE A 285 8.31 -10.92 -5.91
N LEU A 286 7.29 -11.18 -5.12
CA LEU A 286 7.47 -11.53 -3.71
C LEU A 286 8.03 -12.96 -3.52
N PHE A 287 7.61 -13.94 -4.33
CA PHE A 287 7.87 -15.35 -4.05
C PHE A 287 8.87 -16.02 -5.01
N ARG A 288 8.96 -15.62 -6.29
CA ARG A 288 9.84 -16.31 -7.27
C ARG A 288 11.34 -16.04 -7.08
N GLY A 289 11.74 -14.97 -6.42
CA GLY A 289 13.15 -14.68 -6.15
C GLY A 289 13.84 -15.69 -5.25
N GLU A 290 13.10 -16.43 -4.43
CA GLU A 290 13.63 -17.41 -3.47
C GLU A 290 13.76 -18.83 -4.04
N ALA A 291 12.99 -19.19 -5.07
CA ALA A 291 13.09 -20.52 -5.69
C ALA A 291 14.50 -20.78 -6.26
N ASN A 292 15.18 -19.73 -6.73
CA ASN A 292 16.58 -19.81 -7.21
C ASN A 292 17.62 -19.78 -6.07
N GLY A 293 17.35 -19.12 -4.95
CA GLY A 293 18.23 -19.09 -3.77
C GLY A 293 18.24 -20.44 -3.04
N ARG A 294 17.06 -20.96 -2.70
CA ARG A 294 16.92 -22.27 -2.01
C ARG A 294 17.45 -23.46 -2.82
N ARG A 295 17.42 -23.38 -4.17
CA ARG A 295 18.06 -24.38 -5.04
C ARG A 295 19.59 -24.29 -4.99
N ARG A 296 20.16 -23.09 -4.91
CA ARG A 296 21.62 -22.91 -4.78
C ARG A 296 22.14 -23.33 -3.41
N ASP A 297 21.40 -23.06 -2.33
CA ASP A 297 21.80 -23.46 -0.98
C ASP A 297 21.65 -24.98 -0.77
N ARG A 298 20.62 -25.62 -1.32
CA ARG A 298 20.52 -27.08 -1.33
C ARG A 298 21.62 -27.76 -2.18
N MET A 299 22.02 -27.16 -3.28
CA MET A 299 23.15 -27.69 -4.08
C MET A 299 24.49 -27.49 -3.38
N ARG A 300 24.69 -26.45 -2.58
CA ARG A 300 25.92 -26.26 -1.78
C ARG A 300 25.96 -27.19 -0.55
N ALA A 301 24.83 -27.51 0.07
CA ALA A 301 24.77 -28.42 1.20
C ALA A 301 25.04 -29.90 0.83
N VAL A 302 24.87 -30.28 -0.45
CA VAL A 302 25.14 -31.65 -0.95
C VAL A 302 26.59 -31.86 -1.42
N SER A 303 27.37 -30.78 -1.51
CA SER A 303 28.75 -30.84 -2.07
C SER A 303 29.90 -30.71 -1.08
N THR A 304 29.67 -30.90 0.23
CA THR A 304 30.73 -31.03 1.24
C THR A 304 31.08 -32.52 1.41
N PRO A 305 32.23 -33.02 0.97
CA PRO A 305 32.67 -34.36 1.28
C PRO A 305 33.08 -34.41 2.77
N GLU A 306 32.62 -35.44 3.48
CA GLU A 306 33.12 -35.79 4.80
C GLU A 306 34.65 -36.04 4.67
N ALA A 307 35.43 -35.21 5.34
CA ALA A 307 36.85 -35.49 5.53
C ALA A 307 36.96 -36.65 6.52
N SER A 308 37.29 -37.84 5.98
CA SER A 308 37.69 -38.99 6.79
C SER A 308 39.01 -38.67 7.49
N CYS A 309 39.01 -38.56 8.79
CA CYS A 309 40.19 -38.71 9.63
C CYS A 309 40.57 -40.20 9.71
N SER A 310 41.72 -40.53 9.22
CA SER A 310 42.53 -41.71 9.57
C SER A 310 43.54 -41.30 10.60
#